data_3f414fe2a8ffa71517c1aed59ba61ee0
#
_entry.id   3f414fe2a8ffa71517c1aed59ba61ee0
#
_cell.length_a   1.000
_cell.length_b   1.000
_cell.length_c   1.000
_cell.angle_alpha   90.00
_cell.angle_beta   90.00
_cell.angle_gamma   90.00
#
_symmetry.space_group_name_H-M   'P 1'
#
loop_
_entity.id
_entity.type
_entity.pdbx_description
1 polymer ?
#
loop_
_entity_poly.entity_id
_entity_poly.type
_entity_poly.pdbx_seq_one_letter_code
_entity_poly.pdbx_strand_id
1 'polypeptide(L)'
;MTADVRVEIGGAALARSAIDPICALYDEVFSAPPFFWREDESELHRQRLLRLLDDPTFGVVVARADEELVGFAYGFSVPPDTTRWQGLTNEVPPELTAEWPGRTFLLFDYGVRASMRGRGLGRRLHDSLVGSRDEERATLTVQPTAVDTKRIYEHWGWRQVGQVEGGPTSAAPVFEVYLRDSLDDLRRAAQATP
;
A
#
# COMPACT_ATOMS: atom_id res chain seq x y z
N MET A 1 -8.00 10.20 27.22
CA MET A 1 -7.67 11.24 26.24
C MET A 1 -7.31 10.53 24.95
N THR A 2 -8.06 10.75 23.89
CA THR A 2 -7.68 10.25 22.54
C THR A 2 -6.54 11.13 22.05
N ALA A 3 -5.35 10.53 21.85
CA ALA A 3 -4.24 11.23 21.22
C ALA A 3 -4.70 11.82 19.88
N ASP A 4 -4.37 13.08 19.65
CA ASP A 4 -4.65 13.74 18.37
C ASP A 4 -3.75 13.10 17.30
N VAL A 5 -4.36 12.54 16.25
CA VAL A 5 -3.63 11.86 15.18
C VAL A 5 -3.47 12.80 13.98
N ARG A 6 -2.26 13.27 13.78
CA ARG A 6 -1.88 14.06 12.60
C ARG A 6 -1.52 13.13 11.43
N VAL A 7 -2.06 13.42 10.26
CA VAL A 7 -1.76 12.73 9.00
C VAL A 7 -1.05 13.70 8.06
N GLU A 8 0.05 13.25 7.48
CA GLU A 8 0.87 14.01 6.55
C GLU A 8 1.10 13.22 5.26
N ILE A 9 0.93 13.88 4.12
CA ILE A 9 1.17 13.31 2.78
C ILE A 9 2.41 13.95 2.20
N GLY A 10 3.24 13.15 1.53
CA GLY A 10 4.45 13.64 0.88
C GLY A 10 5.05 12.63 -0.09
N GLY A 11 6.26 12.90 -0.51
CA GLY A 11 7.07 12.05 -1.37
C GLY A 11 8.30 11.49 -0.66
N ALA A 12 9.34 11.21 -1.45
CA ALA A 12 10.59 10.62 -0.97
C ALA A 12 11.25 11.39 0.19
N ALA A 13 11.15 12.73 0.23
CA ALA A 13 11.74 13.52 1.32
C ALA A 13 11.08 13.21 2.68
N LEU A 14 9.74 13.13 2.72
CA LEU A 14 9.01 12.75 3.92
C LEU A 14 9.36 11.32 4.36
N ALA A 15 9.40 10.37 3.42
CA ALA A 15 9.75 8.99 3.73
C ALA A 15 11.20 8.86 4.23
N ARG A 16 12.16 9.59 3.65
CA ARG A 16 13.56 9.60 4.13
C ARG A 16 13.66 10.11 5.57
N SER A 17 12.89 11.15 5.94
CA SER A 17 12.89 11.67 7.31
C SER A 17 12.22 10.73 8.33
N ALA A 18 11.42 9.78 7.86
CA ALA A 18 10.67 8.84 8.68
C ALA A 18 11.08 7.36 8.45
N ILE A 19 12.23 7.11 7.79
CA ILE A 19 12.60 5.76 7.35
C ILE A 19 12.68 4.76 8.50
N ASP A 20 13.35 5.13 9.60
CA ASP A 20 13.51 4.24 10.75
C ASP A 20 12.18 3.96 11.45
N PRO A 21 11.32 4.95 11.74
CA PRO A 21 9.98 4.71 12.25
C PRO A 21 9.10 3.86 11.31
N ILE A 22 9.17 4.07 9.99
CA ILE A 22 8.40 3.26 9.02
C ILE A 22 8.87 1.81 9.07
N CYS A 23 10.18 1.54 9.03
CA CYS A 23 10.71 0.19 9.11
C CYS A 23 10.34 -0.49 10.44
N ALA A 24 10.45 0.21 11.57
CA ALA A 24 10.08 -0.33 12.88
C ALA A 24 8.58 -0.68 12.96
N LEU A 25 7.71 0.18 12.42
CA LEU A 25 6.27 -0.10 12.39
C LEU A 25 5.92 -1.21 11.39
N TYR A 26 6.65 -1.30 10.25
CA TYR A 26 6.51 -2.42 9.32
C TYR A 26 6.81 -3.74 10.04
N ASP A 27 7.93 -3.83 10.74
CA ASP A 27 8.31 -5.03 11.49
C ASP A 27 7.26 -5.38 12.55
N GLU A 28 6.78 -4.39 13.32
CA GLU A 28 5.72 -4.58 14.33
C GLU A 28 4.44 -5.17 13.72
N VAL A 29 4.02 -4.65 12.56
CA VAL A 29 2.75 -5.03 11.93
C VAL A 29 2.84 -6.38 11.22
N PHE A 30 3.92 -6.62 10.46
CA PHE A 30 4.00 -7.75 9.55
C PHE A 30 4.72 -8.98 10.12
N SER A 31 5.46 -8.84 11.25
CA SER A 31 5.99 -10.00 11.97
C SER A 31 4.93 -10.75 12.77
N ALA A 32 3.74 -10.16 12.93
CA ALA A 32 2.62 -10.78 13.65
C ALA A 32 1.68 -11.56 12.70
N PRO A 33 1.02 -12.63 13.18
CA PRO A 33 -0.02 -13.30 12.40
C PRO A 33 -1.10 -12.29 11.94
N PRO A 34 -1.71 -12.48 10.76
CA PRO A 34 -1.67 -13.67 9.90
C PRO A 34 -0.60 -13.62 8.78
N PHE A 35 0.37 -12.73 8.86
CA PHE A 35 1.36 -12.54 7.81
C PHE A 35 2.49 -13.58 7.89
N PHE A 36 3.01 -13.95 6.71
CA PHE A 36 4.27 -14.66 6.64
C PHE A 36 5.42 -13.69 6.93
N TRP A 37 6.36 -14.13 7.74
CA TRP A 37 7.54 -13.37 8.10
C TRP A 37 8.80 -14.19 7.87
N ARG A 38 9.78 -13.63 7.18
CA ARG A 38 11.08 -14.22 6.94
C ARG A 38 12.11 -13.68 7.95
N GLU A 39 13.13 -14.42 8.26
CA GLU A 39 14.21 -13.99 9.17
C GLU A 39 14.91 -12.71 8.66
N ASP A 40 15.06 -12.58 7.33
CA ASP A 40 15.71 -11.44 6.67
C ASP A 40 14.73 -10.34 6.20
N GLU A 41 13.44 -10.45 6.53
CA GLU A 41 12.39 -9.55 5.99
C GLU A 41 12.60 -8.09 6.38
N SER A 42 13.02 -7.80 7.60
CA SER A 42 13.28 -6.43 8.07
C SER A 42 14.31 -5.72 7.18
N GLU A 43 15.42 -6.39 6.89
CA GLU A 43 16.47 -5.84 6.02
C GLU A 43 16.00 -5.75 4.56
N LEU A 44 15.31 -6.76 4.06
CA LEU A 44 14.75 -6.75 2.70
C LEU A 44 13.72 -5.63 2.51
N HIS A 45 12.85 -5.41 3.50
CA HIS A 45 11.90 -4.29 3.46
C HIS A 45 12.63 -2.95 3.40
N ARG A 46 13.61 -2.73 4.29
CA ARG A 46 14.40 -1.49 4.30
C ARG A 46 15.06 -1.23 2.95
N GLN A 47 15.69 -2.24 2.37
CA GLN A 47 16.34 -2.14 1.05
C GLN A 47 15.33 -1.87 -0.07
N ARG A 48 14.15 -2.49 -0.04
CA ARG A 48 13.07 -2.21 -1.00
C ARG A 48 12.61 -0.77 -0.88
N LEU A 49 12.29 -0.31 0.32
CA LEU A 49 11.85 1.06 0.55
C LEU A 49 12.89 2.07 0.06
N LEU A 50 14.17 1.90 0.41
CA LEU A 50 15.24 2.79 -0.03
C LEU A 50 15.34 2.89 -1.55
N ARG A 51 15.19 1.77 -2.27
CA ARG A 51 15.18 1.79 -3.75
C ARG A 51 13.96 2.51 -4.31
N LEU A 52 12.78 2.35 -3.68
CA LEU A 52 11.56 3.02 -4.12
C LEU A 52 11.62 4.54 -3.95
N LEU A 53 12.42 5.05 -3.02
CA LEU A 53 12.59 6.49 -2.83
C LEU A 53 13.28 7.20 -4.02
N ASP A 54 13.86 6.47 -4.94
CA ASP A 54 14.45 7.02 -6.16
C ASP A 54 13.43 7.09 -7.32
N ASP A 55 12.24 6.50 -7.14
CA ASP A 55 11.15 6.61 -8.12
C ASP A 55 10.50 8.01 -8.01
N PRO A 56 10.45 8.81 -9.09
CA PRO A 56 9.89 10.15 -9.08
C PRO A 56 8.37 10.17 -8.81
N THR A 57 7.69 9.04 -8.97
CA THR A 57 6.24 8.90 -8.72
C THR A 57 5.91 8.42 -7.31
N PHE A 58 6.95 8.17 -6.48
CA PHE A 58 6.77 7.68 -5.12
C PHE A 58 5.94 8.66 -4.28
N GLY A 59 4.93 8.12 -3.62
CA GLY A 59 4.09 8.84 -2.66
C GLY A 59 3.98 8.09 -1.34
N VAL A 60 3.90 8.83 -0.25
CA VAL A 60 3.76 8.31 1.11
C VAL A 60 2.76 9.13 1.91
N VAL A 61 2.04 8.46 2.78
CA VAL A 61 1.28 9.08 3.87
C VAL A 61 1.73 8.47 5.19
N VAL A 62 1.89 9.31 6.19
CA VAL A 62 2.24 8.90 7.56
C VAL A 62 1.23 9.44 8.56
N ALA A 63 0.96 8.67 9.61
CA ALA A 63 0.15 9.11 10.74
C ALA A 63 0.98 9.08 12.01
N ARG A 64 0.93 10.17 12.79
CA ARG A 64 1.59 10.30 14.08
C ARG A 64 0.57 10.58 15.17
N ALA A 65 0.70 9.88 16.29
CA ALA A 65 0.04 10.21 17.54
C ALA A 65 1.11 10.77 18.46
N ASP A 66 0.95 12.01 18.88
CA ASP A 66 2.05 12.80 19.46
C ASP A 66 3.25 12.79 18.48
N GLU A 67 4.43 12.33 18.90
CA GLU A 67 5.60 12.22 18.02
C GLU A 67 5.82 10.80 17.48
N GLU A 68 4.98 9.84 17.87
CA GLU A 68 5.13 8.43 17.49
C GLU A 68 4.43 8.11 16.17
N LEU A 69 5.11 7.42 15.25
CA LEU A 69 4.51 6.93 14.01
C LEU A 69 3.58 5.74 14.34
N VAL A 70 2.31 5.88 13.99
CA VAL A 70 1.27 4.87 14.29
C VAL A 70 0.61 4.29 13.03
N GLY A 71 0.95 4.82 11.87
CA GLY A 71 0.48 4.30 10.59
C GLY A 71 1.25 4.89 9.42
N PHE A 72 1.31 4.15 8.34
CA PHE A 72 1.91 4.57 7.07
C PHE A 72 1.25 3.85 5.90
N ALA A 73 1.34 4.46 4.72
CA ALA A 73 1.12 3.81 3.44
C ALA A 73 2.01 4.46 2.40
N TYR A 74 2.52 3.69 1.44
CA TYR A 74 3.28 4.23 0.32
C TYR A 74 3.10 3.41 -0.95
N GLY A 75 3.43 4.02 -2.06
CA GLY A 75 3.36 3.40 -3.37
C GLY A 75 3.93 4.29 -4.46
N PHE A 76 3.77 3.85 -5.70
CA PHE A 76 4.29 4.51 -6.90
C PHE A 76 3.49 4.13 -8.15
N SER A 77 3.68 4.84 -9.26
CA SER A 77 3.04 4.52 -10.54
C SER A 77 3.65 3.26 -11.15
N VAL A 78 2.80 2.38 -11.65
CA VAL A 78 3.24 1.19 -12.38
C VAL A 78 3.80 1.62 -13.73
N PRO A 79 5.06 1.26 -14.09
CA PRO A 79 5.63 1.62 -15.37
C PRO A 79 5.01 0.82 -16.53
N PRO A 80 4.98 1.39 -17.76
CA PRO A 80 4.36 0.72 -18.91
C PRO A 80 4.96 -0.63 -19.30
N ASP A 81 6.24 -0.84 -19.01
CA ASP A 81 7.00 -2.07 -19.29
C ASP A 81 7.01 -3.06 -18.13
N THR A 82 6.07 -2.90 -17.18
CA THR A 82 6.00 -3.74 -15.98
C THR A 82 5.79 -5.21 -16.28
N THR A 83 6.42 -6.05 -15.49
CA THR A 83 6.16 -7.51 -15.46
C THR A 83 5.13 -7.93 -14.40
N ARG A 84 4.53 -6.95 -13.70
CA ARG A 84 3.65 -7.18 -12.55
C ARG A 84 2.46 -8.11 -12.84
N TRP A 85 1.93 -8.04 -14.05
CA TRP A 85 0.78 -8.87 -14.47
C TRP A 85 1.16 -10.25 -14.98
N GLN A 86 2.46 -10.53 -15.14
CA GLN A 86 2.92 -11.84 -15.56
C GLN A 86 2.68 -12.89 -14.47
N GLY A 87 2.19 -14.06 -14.86
CA GLY A 87 1.92 -15.14 -13.92
C GLY A 87 0.64 -15.01 -13.11
N LEU A 88 -0.26 -14.08 -13.50
CA LEU A 88 -1.63 -14.11 -12.98
C LEU A 88 -2.27 -15.47 -13.22
N THR A 89 -2.83 -16.07 -12.16
CA THR A 89 -3.44 -17.42 -12.23
C THR A 89 -4.75 -17.45 -13.00
N ASN A 90 -5.44 -16.31 -13.07
CA ASN A 90 -6.70 -16.19 -13.78
C ASN A 90 -6.46 -15.66 -15.20
N GLU A 91 -7.18 -16.19 -16.18
CA GLU A 91 -7.34 -15.52 -17.46
C GLU A 91 -8.06 -14.19 -17.24
N VAL A 92 -7.43 -13.11 -17.71
CA VAL A 92 -7.99 -11.77 -17.65
C VAL A 92 -7.96 -11.14 -19.04
N PRO A 93 -8.89 -10.24 -19.36
CA PRO A 93 -8.86 -9.51 -20.63
C PRO A 93 -7.52 -8.79 -20.81
N PRO A 94 -6.95 -8.76 -22.03
CA PRO A 94 -5.68 -8.05 -22.31
C PRO A 94 -5.69 -6.59 -21.85
N GLU A 95 -6.85 -5.94 -21.91
CA GLU A 95 -7.05 -4.56 -21.47
C GLU A 95 -6.79 -4.39 -19.98
N LEU A 96 -6.98 -5.44 -19.16
CA LEU A 96 -6.69 -5.36 -17.73
C LEU A 96 -5.18 -5.26 -17.47
N THR A 97 -4.37 -5.95 -18.24
CA THR A 97 -2.91 -6.03 -18.05
C THR A 97 -2.12 -5.00 -18.86
N ALA A 98 -2.76 -4.32 -19.82
CA ALA A 98 -2.12 -3.24 -20.57
C ALA A 98 -1.78 -2.07 -19.63
N GLU A 99 -0.60 -1.47 -19.78
CA GLU A 99 -0.17 -0.32 -19.00
C GLU A 99 0.33 0.82 -19.89
N TRP A 100 0.11 2.04 -19.42
CA TRP A 100 0.64 3.29 -19.98
C TRP A 100 0.93 4.29 -18.86
N PRO A 101 1.71 5.33 -19.11
CA PRO A 101 2.01 6.34 -18.09
C PRO A 101 0.74 6.93 -17.47
N GLY A 102 0.67 6.94 -16.14
CA GLY A 102 -0.48 7.49 -15.40
C GLY A 102 -1.71 6.56 -15.31
N ARG A 103 -1.58 5.28 -15.73
CA ARG A 103 -2.72 4.36 -15.64
C ARG A 103 -2.94 3.79 -14.24
N THR A 104 -1.92 3.22 -13.65
CA THR A 104 -2.08 2.41 -12.43
C THR A 104 -1.14 2.88 -11.32
N PHE A 105 -1.70 3.21 -10.17
CA PHE A 105 -0.98 3.38 -8.92
C PHE A 105 -0.85 2.04 -8.19
N LEU A 106 0.35 1.67 -7.75
CA LEU A 106 0.59 0.53 -6.88
C LEU A 106 0.64 1.00 -5.44
N LEU A 107 -0.38 0.67 -4.64
CA LEU A 107 -0.30 0.75 -3.19
C LEU A 107 0.59 -0.41 -2.71
N PHE A 108 1.84 -0.09 -2.34
CA PHE A 108 2.89 -1.10 -2.16
C PHE A 108 2.87 -1.68 -0.75
N ASP A 109 3.05 -0.86 0.28
CA ASP A 109 2.93 -1.27 1.68
C ASP A 109 2.01 -0.33 2.45
N TYR A 110 1.29 -0.88 3.42
CA TYR A 110 0.33 -0.17 4.23
C TYR A 110 0.18 -0.84 5.59
N GLY A 111 0.44 -0.10 6.66
CA GLY A 111 0.40 -0.61 8.02
C GLY A 111 -0.19 0.37 9.02
N VAL A 112 -0.95 -0.16 9.98
CA VAL A 112 -1.48 0.59 11.13
C VAL A 112 -1.21 -0.20 12.40
N ARG A 113 -0.61 0.47 13.39
CA ARG A 113 -0.35 -0.10 14.71
C ARG A 113 -1.61 -0.73 15.30
N ALA A 114 -1.49 -1.91 15.91
CA ALA A 114 -2.63 -2.68 16.39
C ALA A 114 -3.53 -1.87 17.34
N SER A 115 -2.95 -1.10 18.27
CA SER A 115 -3.67 -0.25 19.22
C SER A 115 -4.48 0.89 18.59
N MET A 116 -4.20 1.23 17.32
CA MET A 116 -4.85 2.32 16.58
C MET A 116 -5.89 1.82 15.56
N ARG A 117 -6.04 0.49 15.42
CA ARG A 117 -7.03 -0.11 14.52
C ARG A 117 -8.46 0.06 15.03
N GLY A 118 -9.44 -0.12 14.14
CA GLY A 118 -10.87 0.00 14.48
C GLY A 118 -11.37 1.43 14.72
N ARG A 119 -10.54 2.45 14.50
CA ARG A 119 -10.86 3.88 14.73
C ARG A 119 -10.89 4.71 13.43
N GLY A 120 -10.97 4.06 12.27
CA GLY A 120 -10.99 4.74 10.98
C GLY A 120 -9.63 5.21 10.46
N LEU A 121 -8.53 5.10 11.24
CA LEU A 121 -7.22 5.58 10.83
C LEU A 121 -6.73 4.92 9.54
N GLY A 122 -6.92 3.61 9.40
CA GLY A 122 -6.57 2.89 8.19
C GLY A 122 -7.27 3.45 6.97
N ARG A 123 -8.58 3.65 7.04
CA ARG A 123 -9.35 4.24 5.94
C ARG A 123 -8.83 5.65 5.59
N ARG A 124 -8.56 6.47 6.62
CA ARG A 124 -8.02 7.81 6.42
C ARG A 124 -6.68 7.81 5.69
N LEU A 125 -5.73 6.93 6.07
CA LEU A 125 -4.45 6.79 5.38
C LEU A 125 -4.62 6.33 3.92
N HIS A 126 -5.44 5.29 3.71
CA HIS A 126 -5.75 4.79 2.38
C HIS A 126 -6.33 5.88 1.48
N ASP A 127 -7.41 6.54 1.94
CA ASP A 127 -8.10 7.54 1.14
C ASP A 127 -7.23 8.78 0.90
N SER A 128 -6.40 9.18 1.88
CA SER A 128 -5.46 10.28 1.72
C SER A 128 -4.40 9.97 0.65
N LEU A 129 -3.79 8.78 0.66
CA LEU A 129 -2.77 8.45 -0.32
C LEU A 129 -3.39 8.19 -1.70
N VAL A 130 -4.36 7.28 -1.79
CA VAL A 130 -4.94 6.89 -3.09
C VAL A 130 -5.75 8.02 -3.70
N GLY A 131 -6.44 8.83 -2.88
CA GLY A 131 -7.19 10.00 -3.34
C GLY A 131 -6.32 11.19 -3.78
N SER A 132 -5.04 11.21 -3.41
CA SER A 132 -4.08 12.22 -3.88
C SER A 132 -3.44 11.89 -5.23
N ARG A 133 -3.78 10.72 -5.82
CA ARG A 133 -3.15 10.23 -7.04
C ARG A 133 -3.91 10.64 -8.29
N ASP A 134 -3.17 10.87 -9.37
CA ASP A 134 -3.72 11.25 -10.68
C ASP A 134 -3.94 10.05 -11.61
N GLU A 135 -3.46 8.86 -11.23
CA GLU A 135 -3.64 7.64 -12.02
C GLU A 135 -5.11 7.26 -12.16
N GLU A 136 -5.46 6.57 -13.25
CA GLU A 136 -6.85 6.19 -13.55
C GLU A 136 -7.38 5.17 -12.52
N ARG A 137 -6.52 4.23 -12.08
CA ARG A 137 -6.85 3.11 -11.22
C ARG A 137 -5.72 2.79 -10.23
N ALA A 138 -5.97 1.87 -9.30
CA ALA A 138 -4.94 1.39 -8.40
C ALA A 138 -4.92 -0.13 -8.29
N THR A 139 -3.75 -0.69 -7.94
CA THR A 139 -3.55 -2.10 -7.65
C THR A 139 -2.80 -2.29 -6.34
N LEU A 140 -3.01 -3.41 -5.71
CA LEU A 140 -2.24 -3.87 -4.55
C LEU A 140 -2.12 -5.40 -4.55
N THR A 141 -1.23 -5.91 -3.72
CA THR A 141 -1.18 -7.33 -3.39
C THR A 141 -1.36 -7.54 -1.90
N VAL A 142 -2.00 -8.65 -1.55
CA VAL A 142 -2.21 -9.04 -0.16
C VAL A 142 -1.93 -10.53 0.01
N GLN A 143 -1.37 -10.90 1.17
CA GLN A 143 -1.14 -12.30 1.49
C GLN A 143 -2.48 -13.02 1.67
N PRO A 144 -2.67 -14.24 1.12
CA PRO A 144 -3.94 -14.98 1.20
C PRO A 144 -4.43 -15.22 2.63
N THR A 145 -3.52 -15.32 3.58
CA THR A 145 -3.79 -15.51 5.01
C THR A 145 -4.42 -14.29 5.71
N ALA A 146 -4.27 -13.08 5.12
CA ALA A 146 -4.76 -11.83 5.68
C ALA A 146 -6.26 -11.61 5.38
N VAL A 147 -7.12 -12.53 5.84
CA VAL A 147 -8.55 -12.58 5.49
C VAL A 147 -9.30 -11.28 5.87
N ASP A 148 -9.04 -10.74 7.05
CA ASP A 148 -9.72 -9.51 7.49
C ASP A 148 -9.27 -8.29 6.67
N THR A 149 -8.00 -8.22 6.29
CA THR A 149 -7.47 -7.17 5.42
C THR A 149 -8.13 -7.22 4.03
N LYS A 150 -8.33 -8.42 3.47
CA LYS A 150 -9.02 -8.61 2.19
C LYS A 150 -10.46 -8.09 2.24
N ARG A 151 -11.21 -8.45 3.27
CA ARG A 151 -12.58 -7.95 3.49
C ARG A 151 -12.64 -6.43 3.60
N ILE A 152 -11.64 -5.81 4.24
CA ILE A 152 -11.53 -4.36 4.31
C ILE A 152 -11.35 -3.76 2.92
N TYR A 153 -10.43 -4.30 2.11
CA TYR A 153 -10.23 -3.83 0.74
C TYR A 153 -11.48 -3.99 -0.13
N GLU A 154 -12.15 -5.14 -0.07
CA GLU A 154 -13.41 -5.37 -0.78
C GLU A 154 -14.48 -4.34 -0.39
N HIS A 155 -14.63 -4.06 0.92
CA HIS A 155 -15.52 -3.02 1.42
C HIS A 155 -15.13 -1.61 0.92
N TRP A 156 -13.86 -1.37 0.61
CA TRP A 156 -13.37 -0.11 0.06
C TRP A 156 -13.40 -0.05 -1.48
N GLY A 157 -14.04 -1.01 -2.13
CA GLY A 157 -14.25 -1.03 -3.58
C GLY A 157 -13.10 -1.65 -4.38
N TRP A 158 -12.22 -2.40 -3.74
CA TRP A 158 -11.23 -3.23 -4.42
C TRP A 158 -11.84 -4.58 -4.79
N ARG A 159 -11.41 -5.16 -5.90
CA ARG A 159 -11.81 -6.51 -6.32
C ARG A 159 -10.58 -7.37 -6.61
N GLN A 160 -10.63 -8.63 -6.25
CA GLN A 160 -9.59 -9.58 -6.59
C GLN A 160 -9.61 -9.87 -8.10
N VAL A 161 -8.44 -9.91 -8.72
CA VAL A 161 -8.28 -10.21 -10.15
C VAL A 161 -7.46 -11.47 -10.42
N GLY A 162 -6.79 -12.02 -9.42
CA GLY A 162 -6.04 -13.26 -9.52
C GLY A 162 -5.03 -13.40 -8.39
N GLN A 163 -4.10 -14.31 -8.58
CA GLN A 163 -2.96 -14.54 -7.69
C GLN A 163 -1.67 -14.53 -8.51
N VAL A 164 -0.57 -14.20 -7.86
CA VAL A 164 0.78 -14.28 -8.41
C VAL A 164 1.71 -14.97 -7.43
N GLU A 165 2.71 -15.66 -7.92
CA GLU A 165 3.77 -16.20 -7.09
C GLU A 165 4.65 -15.08 -6.53
N GLY A 166 5.08 -15.23 -5.29
CA GLY A 166 6.07 -14.36 -4.68
C GLY A 166 7.46 -14.63 -5.27
N GLY A 167 8.22 -13.57 -5.54
CA GLY A 167 9.61 -13.69 -5.97
C GLY A 167 10.54 -14.13 -4.83
N PRO A 168 11.83 -14.35 -5.11
CA PRO A 168 12.82 -14.85 -4.14
C PRO A 168 12.97 -13.98 -2.89
N THR A 169 12.71 -12.69 -3.01
CA THR A 169 12.79 -11.71 -1.91
C THR A 169 11.43 -11.29 -1.37
N SER A 170 10.35 -11.97 -1.76
CA SER A 170 9.01 -11.68 -1.27
C SER A 170 8.76 -12.27 0.11
N ALA A 171 7.98 -11.57 0.94
CA ALA A 171 7.63 -12.01 2.29
C ALA A 171 6.78 -13.30 2.28
N ALA A 172 5.96 -13.51 1.26
CA ALA A 172 5.09 -14.67 1.13
C ALA A 172 5.28 -15.40 -0.22
N PRO A 173 4.98 -16.71 -0.28
CA PRO A 173 5.13 -17.50 -1.52
C PRO A 173 4.09 -17.17 -2.58
N VAL A 174 2.92 -16.65 -2.18
CA VAL A 174 1.80 -16.30 -3.06
C VAL A 174 1.15 -15.02 -2.56
N PHE A 175 0.69 -14.21 -3.51
CA PHE A 175 -0.10 -13.00 -3.23
C PHE A 175 -1.38 -13.00 -4.06
N GLU A 176 -2.47 -12.55 -3.46
CA GLU A 176 -3.68 -12.18 -4.16
C GLU A 176 -3.56 -10.76 -4.69
N VAL A 177 -3.93 -10.56 -5.95
CA VAL A 177 -3.87 -9.26 -6.64
C VAL A 177 -5.24 -8.63 -6.64
N TYR A 178 -5.32 -7.40 -6.16
CA TYR A 178 -6.53 -6.60 -6.12
C TYR A 178 -6.40 -5.38 -7.02
N LEU A 179 -7.51 -4.98 -7.62
CA LEU A 179 -7.64 -3.83 -8.49
C LEU A 179 -8.79 -2.93 -8.01
N ARG A 180 -8.57 -1.63 -8.04
CA ARG A 180 -9.60 -0.61 -7.92
C ARG A 180 -9.68 0.13 -9.25
N ASP A 181 -10.79 -0.05 -9.96
CA ASP A 181 -10.93 0.35 -11.36
C ASP A 181 -10.97 1.86 -11.59
N SER A 182 -11.33 2.67 -10.59
CA SER A 182 -11.31 4.13 -10.63
C SER A 182 -10.96 4.75 -9.28
N LEU A 183 -10.29 5.89 -9.31
CA LEU A 183 -9.95 6.70 -8.12
C LEU A 183 -10.80 7.98 -8.01
N ASP A 184 -11.76 8.19 -8.90
CA ASP A 184 -12.53 9.46 -9.01
C ASP A 184 -13.35 9.79 -7.77
N ASP A 185 -13.93 8.78 -7.12
CA ASP A 185 -14.68 8.98 -5.88
C ASP A 185 -13.80 9.42 -4.71
N LEU A 186 -12.59 8.87 -4.61
CA LEU A 186 -11.62 9.25 -3.59
C LEU A 186 -11.07 10.66 -3.82
N ARG A 187 -10.79 11.02 -5.08
CA ARG A 187 -10.36 12.39 -5.43
C ARG A 187 -11.44 13.42 -5.11
N ARG A 188 -12.70 13.14 -5.46
CA ARG A 188 -13.82 14.03 -5.10
C ARG A 188 -13.97 14.19 -3.59
N ALA A 189 -13.83 13.10 -2.84
CA ALA A 189 -13.91 13.15 -1.38
C ALA A 189 -12.75 13.98 -0.79
N ALA A 190 -11.53 13.82 -1.30
CA ALA A 190 -10.37 14.60 -0.86
C ALA A 190 -10.53 16.11 -1.12
N GLN A 191 -11.14 16.50 -2.25
CA GLN A 191 -11.40 17.89 -2.61
C GLN A 191 -12.57 18.53 -1.82
N ALA A 192 -13.47 17.72 -1.27
CA ALA A 192 -14.63 18.18 -0.51
C ALA A 192 -14.34 18.39 0.99
N THR A 193 -13.16 18.01 1.45
CA THR A 193 -12.74 18.19 2.87
C THR A 193 -11.99 19.51 2.99
N PRO A 194 -12.56 20.52 3.70
CA PRO A 194 -11.95 21.86 3.86
C PRO A 194 -10.68 21.85 4.73
#